data_abd0ff7274a484cdcfcbbe1c5b5afa4c
#
_entry.id   abd0ff7274a484cdcfcbbe1c5b5afa4c
#
_cell.length_a   1.000
_cell.length_b   1.000
_cell.length_c   1.000
_cell.angle_alpha   90.00
_cell.angle_beta   90.00
_cell.angle_gamma   90.00
#
_symmetry.space_group_name_H-M   'P 1'
#
loop_
_entity.id
_entity.type
_entity.pdbx_description
1 polymer ?
#
loop_
_entity_poly.entity_id
_entity_poly.type
_entity_poly.pdbx_seq_one_letter_code
_entity_poly.pdbx_strand_id
1 'polypeptide(L)'
;MDKTREQLLQRYEELQQAKAKVEKDLLKIPGVAAVSVGLKETNDSYTDEMCLRVYVEKKKPAKEIPEGELIPRRINNFLIDVNEIPKDVTGSAAFKPDYGKYRPLTGGIAIKSARSKQFGTLGCMVLDVAEGEVFLLTNFHVLLTNGEEKGHDVGQPDFCCEPCPCRCGEIARIERWGDWDTDNVDCAIALLTSDQQNNWNNDVLELGPIRSIRLDDTGTPVHRVRPNDTVFKRGFSSGRTEGIVIDPTAPITVGFHTKNGDVFKSFTDQILSKIKYRKSLF
;
A
#
# COMPACT_ATOMS: atom_id res chain seq x y z
N MET A 1 -26.08 -15.03 -0.68
CA MET A 1 -24.72 -14.88 -1.28
C MET A 1 -24.74 -15.48 -2.66
N ASP A 2 -24.07 -14.87 -3.63
CA ASP A 2 -23.99 -15.39 -4.98
C ASP A 2 -23.12 -16.68 -4.97
N LYS A 3 -23.61 -17.78 -5.59
CA LYS A 3 -22.90 -19.07 -5.67
C LYS A 3 -21.45 -18.92 -6.19
N THR A 4 -21.23 -17.99 -7.10
CA THR A 4 -19.91 -17.68 -7.64
C THR A 4 -18.96 -17.16 -6.56
N ARG A 5 -19.45 -16.34 -5.65
CA ARG A 5 -18.64 -15.77 -4.55
C ARG A 5 -18.29 -16.83 -3.51
N GLU A 6 -19.19 -17.74 -3.19
CA GLU A 6 -18.90 -18.87 -2.28
C GLU A 6 -17.83 -19.79 -2.85
N GLN A 7 -17.90 -20.10 -4.14
CA GLN A 7 -16.88 -20.94 -4.81
C GLN A 7 -15.50 -20.28 -4.80
N LEU A 8 -15.43 -18.96 -5.01
CA LEU A 8 -14.16 -18.22 -4.95
C LEU A 8 -13.59 -18.21 -3.53
N LEU A 9 -14.44 -18.06 -2.51
CA LEU A 9 -14.03 -18.11 -1.11
C LEU A 9 -13.47 -19.48 -0.74
N GLN A 10 -14.20 -20.54 -1.07
CA GLN A 10 -13.76 -21.92 -0.84
C GLN A 10 -12.42 -22.21 -1.53
N ARG A 11 -12.27 -21.77 -2.80
CA ARG A 11 -11.04 -21.94 -3.55
C ARG A 11 -9.85 -21.21 -2.92
N TYR A 12 -10.08 -20.00 -2.44
CA TYR A 12 -9.06 -19.22 -1.73
C TYR A 12 -8.61 -19.91 -0.44
N GLU A 13 -9.54 -20.42 0.35
CA GLU A 13 -9.25 -21.16 1.59
C GLU A 13 -8.47 -22.46 1.33
N GLU A 14 -8.85 -23.23 0.30
CA GLU A 14 -8.13 -24.41 -0.12
C GLU A 14 -6.67 -24.09 -0.49
N LEU A 15 -6.46 -23.00 -1.25
CA LEU A 15 -5.13 -22.55 -1.64
C LEU A 15 -4.32 -22.05 -0.44
N GLN A 16 -4.92 -21.37 0.53
CA GLN A 16 -4.25 -20.96 1.76
C GLN A 16 -3.79 -22.17 2.59
N GLN A 17 -4.63 -23.20 2.69
CA GLN A 17 -4.25 -24.44 3.35
C GLN A 17 -3.12 -25.18 2.60
N ALA A 18 -3.15 -25.18 1.27
CA ALA A 18 -2.09 -25.73 0.45
C ALA A 18 -0.78 -24.95 0.63
N LYS A 19 -0.85 -23.61 0.61
CA LYS A 19 0.30 -22.73 0.88
C LYS A 19 0.95 -23.09 2.21
N ALA A 20 0.20 -23.16 3.29
CA ALA A 20 0.71 -23.45 4.62
C ALA A 20 1.52 -24.78 4.70
N LYS A 21 1.18 -25.74 3.86
CA LYS A 21 1.86 -27.05 3.81
C LYS A 21 3.17 -27.03 3.02
N VAL A 22 3.27 -26.19 1.99
CA VAL A 22 4.39 -26.23 1.01
C VAL A 22 5.32 -25.02 1.10
N GLU A 23 4.92 -23.96 1.75
CA GLU A 23 5.65 -22.68 1.80
C GLU A 23 7.08 -22.86 2.33
N LYS A 24 7.23 -23.60 3.45
CA LYS A 24 8.55 -23.82 4.07
C LYS A 24 9.52 -24.56 3.13
N ASP A 25 9.01 -25.46 2.29
CA ASP A 25 9.84 -26.21 1.36
C ASP A 25 10.16 -25.39 0.12
N LEU A 26 9.22 -24.62 -0.38
CA LEU A 26 9.45 -23.69 -1.50
C LEU A 26 10.46 -22.60 -1.13
N LEU A 27 10.39 -22.05 0.09
CA LEU A 27 11.34 -21.05 0.57
C LEU A 27 12.77 -21.55 0.77
N LYS A 28 13.00 -22.88 0.76
CA LYS A 28 14.35 -23.46 0.75
C LYS A 28 15.00 -23.43 -0.62
N ILE A 29 14.21 -23.28 -1.69
CA ILE A 29 14.73 -23.24 -3.06
C ILE A 29 15.47 -21.90 -3.26
N PRO A 30 16.74 -21.92 -3.71
CA PRO A 30 17.51 -20.71 -3.92
C PRO A 30 16.82 -19.71 -4.85
N GLY A 31 16.76 -18.44 -4.44
CA GLY A 31 16.14 -17.38 -5.19
C GLY A 31 14.62 -17.23 -5.00
N VAL A 32 13.98 -18.12 -4.23
CA VAL A 32 12.57 -17.94 -3.81
C VAL A 32 12.52 -16.99 -2.62
N ALA A 33 11.79 -15.89 -2.77
CA ALA A 33 11.66 -14.82 -1.78
C ALA A 33 10.35 -14.89 -0.99
N ALA A 34 9.25 -15.31 -1.65
CA ALA A 34 7.94 -15.40 -0.99
C ALA A 34 7.00 -16.36 -1.71
N VAL A 35 5.98 -16.81 -0.98
CA VAL A 35 4.87 -17.62 -1.51
C VAL A 35 3.56 -16.97 -1.07
N SER A 36 2.64 -16.78 -1.99
CA SER A 36 1.32 -16.20 -1.73
C SER A 36 0.21 -16.93 -2.46
N VAL A 37 -1.02 -16.46 -2.32
CA VAL A 37 -2.19 -16.90 -3.10
C VAL A 37 -2.74 -15.72 -3.86
N GLY A 38 -2.76 -15.80 -5.18
CA GLY A 38 -3.22 -14.72 -6.03
C GLY A 38 -3.72 -15.20 -7.39
N LEU A 39 -4.02 -14.24 -8.27
CA LEU A 39 -4.42 -14.53 -9.64
C LEU A 39 -3.22 -14.92 -10.50
N LYS A 40 -3.42 -15.92 -11.33
CA LYS A 40 -2.40 -16.37 -12.29
C LYS A 40 -2.14 -15.32 -13.35
N GLU A 41 -0.88 -15.15 -13.70
CA GLU A 41 -0.43 -14.32 -14.81
C GLU A 41 -0.09 -15.15 -16.03
N THR A 42 -0.57 -14.73 -17.21
CA THR A 42 -0.28 -15.39 -18.50
C THR A 42 -0.14 -14.31 -19.56
N ASN A 43 1.00 -14.25 -20.24
CA ASN A 43 1.29 -13.27 -21.30
C ASN A 43 1.02 -11.82 -20.83
N ASP A 44 1.59 -11.42 -19.69
CA ASP A 44 1.46 -10.10 -19.07
C ASP A 44 0.01 -9.69 -18.74
N SER A 45 -0.88 -10.67 -18.63
CA SER A 45 -2.29 -10.48 -18.27
C SER A 45 -2.69 -11.42 -17.13
N TYR A 46 -3.43 -10.87 -16.17
CA TYR A 46 -3.98 -11.67 -15.08
C TYR A 46 -5.27 -12.36 -15.55
N THR A 47 -5.39 -13.62 -15.17
CA THR A 47 -6.58 -14.45 -15.39
C THR A 47 -7.46 -14.46 -14.14
N ASP A 48 -8.69 -14.99 -14.25
CA ASP A 48 -9.56 -15.21 -13.08
C ASP A 48 -9.18 -16.48 -12.28
N GLU A 49 -8.13 -17.21 -12.69
CA GLU A 49 -7.70 -18.44 -12.04
C GLU A 49 -6.80 -18.10 -10.83
N MET A 50 -7.21 -18.54 -9.65
CA MET A 50 -6.39 -18.45 -8.44
C MET A 50 -5.36 -19.59 -8.40
N CYS A 51 -4.15 -19.27 -7.99
CA CYS A 51 -3.03 -20.19 -7.88
C CYS A 51 -2.11 -19.86 -6.69
N LEU A 52 -1.16 -20.74 -6.42
CA LEU A 52 -0.02 -20.40 -5.57
C LEU A 52 0.95 -19.57 -6.42
N ARG A 53 1.27 -18.36 -5.95
CA ARG A 53 2.27 -17.49 -6.55
C ARG A 53 3.58 -17.65 -5.81
N VAL A 54 4.63 -17.98 -6.54
CA VAL A 54 5.99 -18.06 -5.99
C VAL A 54 6.80 -16.93 -6.56
N TYR A 55 7.27 -16.04 -5.68
CA TYR A 55 8.05 -14.88 -6.07
C TYR A 55 9.53 -15.18 -6.00
N VAL A 56 10.22 -14.84 -7.09
CA VAL A 56 11.67 -14.97 -7.23
C VAL A 56 12.30 -13.62 -7.53
N GLU A 57 13.56 -13.44 -7.16
CA GLU A 57 14.29 -12.20 -7.48
C GLU A 57 14.41 -11.99 -8.99
N LYS A 58 14.68 -13.09 -9.73
CA LYS A 58 14.81 -13.08 -11.18
C LYS A 58 14.39 -14.42 -11.76
N LYS A 59 13.52 -14.41 -12.77
CA LYS A 59 13.19 -15.60 -13.55
C LYS A 59 14.37 -16.06 -14.39
N LYS A 60 14.64 -17.37 -14.37
CA LYS A 60 15.64 -18.02 -15.22
C LYS A 60 14.95 -18.99 -16.17
N PRO A 61 15.46 -19.17 -17.39
CA PRO A 61 15.02 -20.25 -18.26
C PRO A 61 15.19 -21.62 -17.56
N ALA A 62 14.23 -22.53 -17.71
CA ALA A 62 14.27 -23.81 -17.02
C ALA A 62 15.57 -24.62 -17.24
N LYS A 63 16.20 -24.48 -18.42
CA LYS A 63 17.50 -25.10 -18.76
C LYS A 63 18.70 -24.57 -17.98
N GLU A 64 18.56 -23.41 -17.32
CA GLU A 64 19.60 -22.75 -16.54
C GLU A 64 19.41 -22.98 -15.03
N ILE A 65 18.34 -23.69 -14.65
CA ILE A 65 18.02 -23.98 -13.25
C ILE A 65 18.60 -25.34 -12.91
N PRO A 66 19.39 -25.49 -11.84
CA PRO A 66 19.92 -26.78 -11.40
C PRO A 66 18.83 -27.83 -11.13
N GLU A 67 19.15 -29.08 -11.34
CA GLU A 67 18.25 -30.19 -10.99
C GLU A 67 17.94 -30.17 -9.48
N GLY A 68 16.66 -30.16 -9.11
CA GLY A 68 16.21 -30.02 -7.71
C GLY A 68 15.85 -28.62 -7.27
N GLU A 69 16.23 -27.58 -8.03
CA GLU A 69 15.81 -26.17 -7.76
C GLU A 69 14.63 -25.73 -8.64
N LEU A 70 14.21 -26.60 -9.58
CA LEU A 70 13.10 -26.27 -10.46
C LEU A 70 11.77 -26.30 -9.71
N ILE A 71 11.11 -25.16 -9.65
CA ILE A 71 9.78 -25.04 -9.05
C ILE A 71 8.78 -25.77 -9.95
N PRO A 72 8.03 -26.77 -9.44
CA PRO A 72 7.08 -27.52 -10.24
C PRO A 72 5.89 -26.65 -10.65
N ARG A 73 5.33 -26.91 -11.83
CA ARG A 73 4.12 -26.21 -12.31
C ARG A 73 2.86 -26.47 -11.48
N ARG A 74 2.88 -27.59 -10.72
CA ARG A 74 1.81 -27.99 -9.81
C ARG A 74 2.39 -28.65 -8.57
N ILE A 75 1.77 -28.40 -7.44
CA ILE A 75 1.96 -29.16 -6.20
C ILE A 75 0.59 -29.70 -5.81
N ASN A 76 0.48 -31.03 -5.67
CA ASN A 76 -0.81 -31.72 -5.59
C ASN A 76 -1.69 -31.29 -6.79
N ASN A 77 -2.89 -30.79 -6.55
CA ASN A 77 -3.80 -30.33 -7.61
C ASN A 77 -3.77 -28.80 -7.84
N PHE A 78 -2.87 -28.09 -7.15
CA PHE A 78 -2.80 -26.62 -7.22
C PHE A 78 -1.77 -26.17 -8.25
N LEU A 79 -2.16 -25.22 -9.07
CA LEU A 79 -1.25 -24.54 -10.00
C LEU A 79 -0.27 -23.66 -9.23
N ILE A 80 0.96 -23.63 -9.73
CA ILE A 80 1.98 -22.71 -9.30
C ILE A 80 2.28 -21.73 -10.44
N ASP A 81 2.31 -20.47 -10.09
CA ASP A 81 2.73 -19.38 -10.97
C ASP A 81 3.99 -18.72 -10.39
N VAL A 82 5.10 -18.81 -11.13
CA VAL A 82 6.36 -18.20 -10.72
C VAL A 82 6.42 -16.78 -11.26
N ASN A 83 6.66 -15.82 -10.38
CA ASN A 83 6.68 -14.40 -10.73
C ASN A 83 7.95 -13.74 -10.21
N GLU A 84 8.45 -12.71 -10.90
CA GLU A 84 9.45 -11.85 -10.30
C GLU A 84 8.80 -10.93 -9.26
N ILE A 85 9.58 -10.54 -8.25
CA ILE A 85 9.12 -9.54 -7.28
C ILE A 85 8.79 -8.24 -8.04
N PRO A 86 7.57 -7.72 -7.93
CA PRO A 86 7.21 -6.46 -8.56
C PRO A 86 8.13 -5.32 -8.09
N LYS A 87 8.65 -4.55 -9.05
CA LYS A 87 9.52 -3.40 -8.81
C LYS A 87 8.86 -2.16 -9.39
N ASP A 88 9.07 -1.02 -8.73
CA ASP A 88 8.63 0.30 -9.20
C ASP A 88 7.14 0.35 -9.65
N VAL A 89 6.26 -0.19 -8.83
CA VAL A 89 4.80 -0.25 -9.10
C VAL A 89 4.17 1.15 -8.96
N THR A 90 4.89 2.18 -9.41
CA THR A 90 4.37 3.54 -9.47
C THR A 90 3.49 3.68 -10.70
N GLY A 91 2.18 3.72 -10.47
CA GLY A 91 1.23 4.01 -11.54
C GLY A 91 1.49 5.40 -12.14
N SER A 92 2.10 5.45 -13.32
CA SER A 92 2.20 6.67 -14.12
C SER A 92 0.80 7.20 -14.43
N ALA A 93 0.46 8.37 -13.88
CA ALA A 93 -0.84 8.97 -14.07
C ALA A 93 -0.73 10.22 -14.94
N ALA A 94 -1.44 10.24 -16.05
CA ALA A 94 -1.78 11.46 -16.77
C ALA A 94 -2.93 12.21 -16.03
N PHE A 95 -2.79 12.42 -14.74
CA PHE A 95 -3.74 13.19 -13.92
C PHE A 95 -3.06 14.50 -13.51
N LYS A 96 -3.80 15.60 -13.54
CA LYS A 96 -3.29 16.87 -13.02
C LYS A 96 -3.28 16.77 -11.48
N PRO A 97 -2.12 16.90 -10.82
CA PRO A 97 -2.06 16.84 -9.37
C PRO A 97 -2.98 17.87 -8.71
N ASP A 98 -3.66 17.46 -7.66
CA ASP A 98 -4.60 18.28 -6.93
C ASP A 98 -3.92 18.93 -5.73
N TYR A 99 -3.58 20.19 -5.86
CA TYR A 99 -3.00 21.03 -4.80
C TYR A 99 -4.05 21.92 -4.13
N GLY A 100 -5.32 21.54 -4.18
CA GLY A 100 -6.40 22.30 -3.52
C GLY A 100 -6.20 22.41 -2.02
N LYS A 101 -6.60 23.55 -1.47
CA LYS A 101 -6.71 23.74 0.00
C LYS A 101 -8.05 23.18 0.46
N TYR A 102 -8.00 22.25 1.38
CA TYR A 102 -9.18 21.56 1.90
C TYR A 102 -9.36 21.83 3.39
N ARG A 103 -10.55 22.30 3.75
CA ARG A 103 -11.01 22.45 5.13
C ARG A 103 -12.50 22.09 5.17
N PRO A 104 -12.96 21.19 6.03
CA PRO A 104 -12.16 20.39 6.97
C PRO A 104 -11.15 19.49 6.26
N LEU A 105 -10.08 19.07 6.97
CA LEU A 105 -9.10 18.13 6.47
C LEU A 105 -9.75 16.78 6.19
N THR A 106 -9.36 16.13 5.10
CA THR A 106 -9.91 14.85 4.66
C THR A 106 -8.81 13.96 4.05
N GLY A 107 -9.00 12.65 4.01
CA GLY A 107 -8.07 11.75 3.32
C GLY A 107 -7.98 12.00 1.82
N GLY A 108 -6.88 11.60 1.20
CA GLY A 108 -6.68 11.71 -0.25
C GLY A 108 -6.15 13.05 -0.78
N ILE A 109 -5.96 14.06 0.07
CA ILE A 109 -5.48 15.41 -0.31
C ILE A 109 -3.95 15.51 -0.28
N ALA A 110 -3.40 16.55 -0.95
CA ALA A 110 -1.96 16.81 -0.94
C ALA A 110 -1.49 17.30 0.44
N ILE A 111 -0.39 16.77 0.92
CA ILE A 111 0.36 17.25 2.08
C ILE A 111 1.85 17.27 1.79
N LYS A 112 2.60 18.03 2.57
CA LYS A 112 4.06 18.14 2.42
C LYS A 112 4.71 18.41 3.78
N SER A 113 5.88 17.81 4.05
CA SER A 113 6.70 18.26 5.17
C SER A 113 7.39 19.59 4.85
N ALA A 114 7.70 20.38 5.87
CA ALA A 114 8.35 21.69 5.70
C ALA A 114 9.72 21.60 5.00
N ARG A 115 10.40 20.47 5.08
CA ARG A 115 11.73 20.27 4.48
C ARG A 115 11.69 19.57 3.13
N SER A 116 10.55 18.97 2.76
CA SER A 116 10.41 18.28 1.49
C SER A 116 10.02 19.24 0.36
N LYS A 117 10.59 19.00 -0.82
CA LYS A 117 10.13 19.61 -2.07
C LYS A 117 9.04 18.77 -2.74
N GLN A 118 8.79 17.56 -2.24
CA GLN A 118 7.83 16.63 -2.79
C GLN A 118 6.55 16.61 -1.96
N PHE A 119 5.44 16.45 -2.66
CA PHE A 119 4.13 16.26 -2.05
C PHE A 119 3.80 14.77 -1.93
N GLY A 120 3.07 14.43 -0.89
CA GLY A 120 2.44 13.14 -0.74
C GLY A 120 0.95 13.23 -0.51
N THR A 121 0.33 12.10 -0.23
CA THR A 121 -1.11 12.02 0.02
C THR A 121 -1.37 11.80 1.51
N LEU A 122 -2.26 12.59 2.10
CA LEU A 122 -2.84 12.30 3.40
C LEU A 122 -3.72 11.06 3.28
N GLY A 123 -3.44 9.99 4.03
CA GLY A 123 -4.21 8.75 3.99
C GLY A 123 -5.57 8.90 4.68
N CYS A 124 -5.57 9.11 5.96
CA CYS A 124 -6.77 9.32 6.79
C CYS A 124 -6.39 9.99 8.12
N MET A 125 -7.40 10.28 8.94
CA MET A 125 -7.21 10.66 10.33
C MET A 125 -7.25 9.43 11.23
N VAL A 126 -6.46 9.45 12.30
CA VAL A 126 -6.46 8.44 13.36
C VAL A 126 -6.59 9.13 14.71
N LEU A 127 -7.32 8.50 15.62
CA LEU A 127 -7.60 9.03 16.94
C LEU A 127 -6.87 8.22 18.00
N ASP A 128 -6.10 8.88 18.86
CA ASP A 128 -5.68 8.29 20.12
C ASP A 128 -6.85 8.30 21.09
N VAL A 129 -7.38 7.10 21.38
CA VAL A 129 -8.56 6.98 22.26
C VAL A 129 -8.25 7.25 23.72
N ALA A 130 -7.00 7.20 24.14
CA ALA A 130 -6.60 7.45 25.54
C ALA A 130 -6.51 8.94 25.83
N GLU A 131 -5.97 9.72 24.88
CA GLU A 131 -5.70 11.14 25.06
C GLU A 131 -6.70 12.02 24.28
N GLY A 132 -7.46 11.43 23.36
CA GLY A 132 -8.42 12.14 22.51
C GLY A 132 -7.77 13.01 21.43
N GLU A 133 -6.48 12.82 21.19
CA GLU A 133 -5.72 13.55 20.17
C GLU A 133 -5.91 12.95 18.78
N VAL A 134 -5.97 13.81 17.78
CA VAL A 134 -6.13 13.42 16.37
C VAL A 134 -4.83 13.61 15.62
N PHE A 135 -4.46 12.57 14.89
CA PHE A 135 -3.28 12.52 14.04
C PHE A 135 -3.69 12.36 12.59
N LEU A 136 -2.94 12.92 11.66
CA LEU A 136 -2.97 12.48 10.28
C LEU A 136 -2.08 11.24 10.12
N LEU A 137 -2.51 10.30 9.28
CA LEU A 137 -1.74 9.11 8.87
C LEU A 137 -1.32 9.28 7.41
N THR A 138 -0.05 9.02 7.12
CA THR A 138 0.51 8.98 5.76
C THR A 138 1.68 8.01 5.70
N ASN A 139 2.39 7.96 4.57
CA ASN A 139 3.58 7.15 4.43
C ASN A 139 4.81 7.83 5.05
N PHE A 140 5.76 7.01 5.53
CA PHE A 140 7.07 7.47 6.01
C PHE A 140 7.79 8.32 4.96
N HIS A 141 7.85 7.81 3.72
CA HIS A 141 8.55 8.51 2.64
C HIS A 141 7.98 9.89 2.30
N VAL A 142 6.73 10.19 2.67
CA VAL A 142 6.11 11.50 2.48
C VAL A 142 6.66 12.55 3.46
N LEU A 143 6.96 12.14 4.69
CA LEU A 143 7.32 13.07 5.76
C LEU A 143 8.79 13.03 6.19
N LEU A 144 9.56 11.98 5.88
CA LEU A 144 10.81 11.69 6.61
C LEU A 144 12.06 11.44 5.73
N THR A 145 11.98 11.64 4.40
CA THR A 145 13.09 11.33 3.50
C THR A 145 14.11 12.46 3.30
N ASN A 146 13.84 13.66 3.81
CA ASN A 146 14.69 14.84 3.59
C ASN A 146 15.36 15.36 4.88
N GLY A 147 15.44 14.50 5.91
CA GLY A 147 16.05 14.82 7.20
C GLY A 147 15.08 15.51 8.16
N GLU A 148 13.83 15.18 8.00
CA GLU A 148 12.79 15.53 8.96
C GLU A 148 12.98 14.73 10.27
N GLU A 149 12.45 15.31 11.34
CA GLU A 149 12.49 14.77 12.70
C GLU A 149 11.15 15.00 13.39
N LYS A 150 10.95 14.39 14.56
CA LYS A 150 9.79 14.66 15.41
C LYS A 150 9.66 16.17 15.68
N GLY A 151 8.43 16.67 15.57
CA GLY A 151 8.10 18.07 15.78
C GLY A 151 8.24 18.97 14.55
N HIS A 152 8.76 18.47 13.40
CA HIS A 152 8.78 19.25 12.17
C HIS A 152 7.37 19.40 11.59
N ASP A 153 7.12 20.56 10.99
CA ASP A 153 5.80 20.98 10.52
C ASP A 153 5.38 20.26 9.24
N VAL A 154 4.08 19.98 9.13
CA VAL A 154 3.40 19.43 7.95
C VAL A 154 2.38 20.42 7.45
N GLY A 155 2.39 20.73 6.14
CA GLY A 155 1.51 21.68 5.47
C GLY A 155 0.45 21.04 4.59
N GLN A 156 -0.67 21.76 4.35
CA GLN A 156 -1.74 21.37 3.44
C GLN A 156 -2.34 22.55 2.66
N PRO A 157 -2.24 22.60 1.34
CA PRO A 157 -1.41 21.69 0.53
C PRO A 157 0.08 21.94 0.76
N ASP A 158 0.46 23.18 0.97
CA ASP A 158 1.82 23.67 1.14
C ASP A 158 1.85 24.83 2.15
N PHE A 159 3.06 25.28 2.49
CA PHE A 159 3.25 26.50 3.25
C PHE A 159 3.10 27.72 2.34
N CYS A 160 2.53 28.80 2.85
CA CYS A 160 2.22 29.99 2.03
C CYS A 160 3.47 30.79 1.60
N CYS A 161 4.59 30.62 2.31
CA CYS A 161 5.86 31.27 2.04
C CYS A 161 7.00 30.55 2.78
N GLU A 162 8.19 30.49 2.19
CA GLU A 162 9.39 29.98 2.83
C GLU A 162 10.51 31.04 2.74
N PRO A 163 11.16 31.41 3.85
CA PRO A 163 10.79 31.14 5.25
C PRO A 163 9.66 32.08 5.70
N CYS A 164 8.58 31.54 6.25
CA CYS A 164 7.49 32.35 6.77
C CYS A 164 7.30 32.16 8.27
N PRO A 165 7.40 33.20 9.09
CA PRO A 165 7.12 33.10 10.52
C PRO A 165 5.62 32.91 10.81
N CYS A 166 4.75 33.11 9.82
CA CYS A 166 3.30 33.04 9.97
C CYS A 166 2.72 31.64 10.05
N ARG A 167 3.51 30.57 9.81
CA ARG A 167 3.09 29.15 9.81
C ARG A 167 1.80 28.86 9.01
N CYS A 168 1.46 29.73 8.07
CA CYS A 168 0.25 29.53 7.29
C CYS A 168 0.38 28.31 6.39
N GLY A 169 -0.65 27.45 6.41
CA GLY A 169 -0.63 26.15 5.78
C GLY A 169 -0.23 25.00 6.70
N GLU A 170 0.41 25.27 7.84
CA GLU A 170 0.68 24.26 8.86
C GLU A 170 -0.63 23.61 9.33
N ILE A 171 -0.64 22.30 9.41
CA ILE A 171 -1.79 21.49 9.85
C ILE A 171 -1.43 20.50 10.95
N ALA A 172 -0.18 20.08 11.00
CA ALA A 172 0.27 19.04 11.93
C ALA A 172 1.78 19.12 12.16
N ARG A 173 2.26 18.34 13.13
CA ARG A 173 3.67 18.09 13.40
C ARG A 173 3.98 16.62 13.45
N ILE A 174 5.08 16.21 12.83
CA ILE A 174 5.56 14.83 12.80
C ILE A 174 5.72 14.30 14.23
N GLU A 175 5.10 13.15 14.53
CA GLU A 175 5.09 12.60 15.88
C GLU A 175 5.77 11.24 15.96
N ARG A 176 5.33 10.25 15.16
CA ARG A 176 5.83 8.87 15.16
C ARG A 176 5.82 8.29 13.75
N TRP A 177 6.65 7.27 13.56
CA TRP A 177 6.72 6.53 12.29
C TRP A 177 7.18 5.09 12.51
N GLY A 178 6.89 4.21 11.55
CA GLY A 178 7.49 2.89 11.47
C GLY A 178 8.87 2.96 10.80
N ASP A 179 9.80 2.18 11.29
CA ASP A 179 11.13 2.04 10.68
C ASP A 179 11.06 1.11 9.47
N TRP A 180 11.58 1.54 8.34
CA TRP A 180 11.56 0.77 7.10
C TRP A 180 12.31 -0.55 7.18
N ASP A 181 13.38 -0.59 7.97
CA ASP A 181 14.30 -1.73 8.02
C ASP A 181 13.90 -2.75 9.09
N THR A 182 13.25 -2.28 10.17
CA THR A 182 12.85 -3.16 11.28
C THR A 182 11.37 -3.51 11.30
N ASP A 183 10.50 -2.57 10.92
CA ASP A 183 9.06 -2.74 11.07
C ASP A 183 8.37 -3.21 9.79
N ASN A 184 9.09 -3.22 8.65
CA ASN A 184 8.55 -3.60 7.33
C ASN A 184 7.30 -2.78 6.96
N VAL A 185 7.25 -1.51 7.37
CA VAL A 185 6.14 -0.60 7.10
C VAL A 185 6.63 0.76 6.62
N ASP A 186 5.86 1.37 5.73
CA ASP A 186 6.05 2.71 5.21
C ASP A 186 4.91 3.59 5.74
N CYS A 187 4.95 3.93 7.03
CA CYS A 187 3.91 4.76 7.65
C CYS A 187 4.49 5.79 8.62
N ALA A 188 3.80 6.92 8.72
CA ALA A 188 4.08 7.98 9.68
C ALA A 188 2.79 8.66 10.11
N ILE A 189 2.77 9.15 11.36
CA ILE A 189 1.68 9.99 11.89
C ILE A 189 2.23 11.33 12.32
N ALA A 190 1.40 12.36 12.15
CA ALA A 190 1.67 13.71 12.62
C ALA A 190 0.49 14.24 13.44
N LEU A 191 0.77 14.78 14.60
CA LEU A 191 -0.22 15.36 15.50
C LEU A 191 -0.81 16.64 14.89
N LEU A 192 -2.12 16.71 14.75
CA LEU A 192 -2.78 17.93 14.28
C LEU A 192 -2.51 19.10 15.22
N THR A 193 -2.31 20.29 14.66
CA THR A 193 -2.22 21.53 15.45
C THR A 193 -3.54 21.79 16.18
N SER A 194 -3.50 22.52 17.27
CA SER A 194 -4.67 22.78 18.13
C SER A 194 -5.87 23.37 17.40
N ASP A 195 -5.64 24.22 16.40
CA ASP A 195 -6.67 24.80 15.54
C ASP A 195 -7.24 23.81 14.51
N GLN A 196 -6.54 22.71 14.24
CA GLN A 196 -7.00 21.65 13.33
C GLN A 196 -7.62 20.45 14.04
N GLN A 197 -7.47 20.30 15.36
CA GLN A 197 -8.00 19.16 16.14
C GLN A 197 -9.52 18.95 15.96
N ASN A 198 -10.28 20.00 15.62
CA ASN A 198 -11.72 19.94 15.37
C ASN A 198 -12.09 20.30 13.92
N ASN A 199 -11.11 20.41 13.01
CA ASN A 199 -11.32 20.83 11.62
C ASN A 199 -10.96 19.75 10.62
N TRP A 200 -11.47 18.55 10.84
CA TRP A 200 -11.28 17.37 10.00
C TRP A 200 -12.56 16.53 9.90
N ASN A 201 -12.60 15.63 8.95
CA ASN A 201 -13.66 14.61 8.82
C ASN A 201 -13.04 13.23 8.55
N ASN A 202 -13.85 12.19 8.71
CA ASN A 202 -13.44 10.79 8.49
C ASN A 202 -13.71 10.34 7.03
N ASP A 203 -13.62 11.25 6.09
CA ASP A 203 -13.83 10.95 4.67
C ASP A 203 -12.49 10.79 3.95
N VAL A 204 -12.53 10.06 2.85
CA VAL A 204 -11.54 10.14 1.78
C VAL A 204 -12.18 10.85 0.60
N LEU A 205 -11.53 11.90 0.11
CA LEU A 205 -12.05 12.74 -0.98
C LEU A 205 -12.47 11.86 -2.18
N GLU A 206 -13.67 12.10 -2.72
CA GLU A 206 -14.30 11.35 -3.80
C GLU A 206 -14.67 9.88 -3.48
N LEU A 207 -14.35 9.38 -2.30
CA LEU A 207 -14.69 8.02 -1.86
C LEU A 207 -15.73 7.99 -0.74
N GLY A 208 -15.82 9.07 0.04
CA GLY A 208 -16.72 9.18 1.19
C GLY A 208 -16.12 8.61 2.49
N PRO A 209 -16.93 8.39 3.52
CA PRO A 209 -16.47 8.09 4.86
C PRO A 209 -15.84 6.69 4.99
N ILE A 210 -14.78 6.62 5.79
CA ILE A 210 -14.24 5.35 6.29
C ILE A 210 -15.23 4.82 7.35
N ARG A 211 -15.98 3.78 7.01
CA ARG A 211 -17.11 3.31 7.83
C ARG A 211 -16.70 2.37 8.95
N SER A 212 -15.76 1.49 8.72
CA SER A 212 -15.28 0.57 9.75
C SER A 212 -13.99 -0.13 9.32
N ILE A 213 -13.16 -0.47 10.31
CA ILE A 213 -12.19 -1.55 10.23
C ILE A 213 -12.89 -2.73 10.92
N ARG A 214 -13.10 -3.85 10.21
CA ARG A 214 -13.64 -5.04 10.84
C ARG A 214 -12.54 -5.76 11.61
N LEU A 215 -12.77 -5.91 12.90
CA LEU A 215 -11.92 -6.68 13.80
C LEU A 215 -12.70 -7.92 14.26
N ASP A 216 -12.01 -9.02 14.54
CA ASP A 216 -12.58 -10.16 15.26
C ASP A 216 -12.66 -9.86 16.77
N ASP A 217 -13.16 -10.84 17.55
CA ASP A 217 -13.29 -10.72 19.01
C ASP A 217 -11.95 -10.57 19.74
N THR A 218 -10.82 -10.77 19.05
CA THR A 218 -9.46 -10.57 19.56
C THR A 218 -8.85 -9.24 19.15
N GLY A 219 -9.59 -8.42 18.39
CA GLY A 219 -9.10 -7.17 17.82
C GLY A 219 -8.29 -7.34 16.53
N THR A 220 -8.28 -8.53 15.93
CA THR A 220 -7.58 -8.80 14.68
C THR A 220 -8.47 -8.45 13.47
N PRO A 221 -7.95 -7.76 12.42
CA PRO A 221 -8.72 -7.46 11.23
C PRO A 221 -9.25 -8.73 10.53
N VAL A 222 -10.58 -8.90 10.47
CA VAL A 222 -11.24 -10.10 9.92
C VAL A 222 -11.41 -10.06 8.40
N HIS A 223 -11.38 -8.88 7.79
CA HIS A 223 -11.48 -8.77 6.35
C HIS A 223 -10.10 -8.60 5.74
N ARG A 224 -9.47 -9.74 5.49
CA ARG A 224 -8.37 -9.75 4.53
C ARG A 224 -8.96 -9.49 3.15
N VAL A 225 -8.39 -8.54 2.45
CA VAL A 225 -8.59 -8.35 1.03
C VAL A 225 -8.23 -9.65 0.31
N ARG A 226 -9.00 -10.03 -0.71
CA ARG A 226 -8.84 -11.30 -1.43
C ARG A 226 -8.57 -11.04 -2.91
N PRO A 227 -7.98 -12.00 -3.63
CA PRO A 227 -7.91 -11.90 -5.09
C PRO A 227 -9.31 -11.69 -5.69
N ASN A 228 -9.40 -10.86 -6.71
CA ASN A 228 -10.64 -10.38 -7.35
C ASN A 228 -11.49 -9.37 -6.55
N ASP A 229 -11.12 -9.00 -5.33
CA ASP A 229 -11.80 -7.90 -4.67
C ASP A 229 -11.55 -6.58 -5.41
N THR A 230 -12.58 -5.76 -5.49
CA THR A 230 -12.46 -4.40 -6.01
C THR A 230 -12.00 -3.48 -4.90
N VAL A 231 -10.95 -2.72 -5.18
CA VAL A 231 -10.37 -1.72 -4.26
C VAL A 231 -10.39 -0.34 -4.88
N PHE A 232 -10.49 0.67 -4.04
CA PHE A 232 -10.49 2.07 -4.44
C PHE A 232 -9.43 2.83 -3.65
N LYS A 233 -8.81 3.79 -4.31
CA LYS A 233 -7.94 4.77 -3.65
C LYS A 233 -8.12 6.15 -4.24
N ARG A 234 -7.75 7.16 -3.47
CA ARG A 234 -7.59 8.53 -3.94
C ARG A 234 -6.21 9.04 -3.52
N GLY A 235 -5.42 9.47 -4.48
CA GLY A 235 -4.15 10.13 -4.26
C GLY A 235 -4.16 11.53 -4.87
N PHE A 236 -3.42 12.48 -4.30
CA PHE A 236 -3.37 13.85 -4.82
C PHE A 236 -2.87 13.92 -6.27
N SER A 237 -1.95 13.01 -6.66
CA SER A 237 -1.37 12.97 -8.01
C SER A 237 -2.10 12.05 -8.99
N SER A 238 -2.93 11.11 -8.51
CA SER A 238 -3.61 10.11 -9.33
C SER A 238 -5.12 10.26 -9.36
N GLY A 239 -5.69 11.13 -8.51
CA GLY A 239 -7.13 11.21 -8.30
C GLY A 239 -7.71 9.90 -7.76
N ARG A 240 -9.04 9.74 -7.93
CA ARG A 240 -9.73 8.48 -7.62
C ARG A 240 -9.39 7.41 -8.65
N THR A 241 -8.96 6.25 -8.18
CA THR A 241 -8.73 5.07 -9.03
C THR A 241 -9.44 3.86 -8.46
N GLU A 242 -9.79 2.92 -9.34
CA GLU A 242 -10.37 1.63 -9.04
C GLU A 242 -9.41 0.53 -9.51
N GLY A 243 -9.25 -0.52 -8.71
CA GLY A 243 -8.40 -1.66 -9.06
C GLY A 243 -9.03 -2.99 -8.65
N ILE A 244 -8.48 -4.05 -9.21
CA ILE A 244 -8.76 -5.44 -8.80
C ILE A 244 -7.53 -5.96 -8.08
N VAL A 245 -7.76 -6.56 -6.94
CA VAL A 245 -6.70 -7.22 -6.17
C VAL A 245 -6.21 -8.45 -6.94
N ILE A 246 -4.91 -8.47 -7.20
CA ILE A 246 -4.24 -9.59 -7.85
C ILE A 246 -3.69 -10.53 -6.77
N ASP A 247 -3.03 -9.96 -5.78
CA ASP A 247 -2.39 -10.69 -4.69
C ASP A 247 -2.49 -9.85 -3.41
N PRO A 248 -3.12 -10.37 -2.35
CA PRO A 248 -3.30 -9.61 -1.11
C PRO A 248 -2.06 -9.60 -0.20
N THR A 249 -1.04 -10.40 -0.49
CA THR A 249 0.18 -10.58 0.34
C THR A 249 1.46 -10.67 -0.51
N ALA A 250 1.52 -9.92 -1.60
CA ALA A 250 2.68 -9.89 -2.47
C ALA A 250 3.89 -9.22 -1.79
N PRO A 251 5.11 -9.69 -2.02
CA PRO A 251 6.30 -8.90 -1.79
C PRO A 251 6.39 -7.80 -2.85
N ILE A 252 6.96 -6.65 -2.49
CA ILE A 252 7.17 -5.53 -3.41
C ILE A 252 8.49 -4.85 -3.10
N THR A 253 9.20 -4.37 -4.12
CA THR A 253 10.35 -3.50 -3.98
C THR A 253 10.03 -2.13 -4.57
N VAL A 254 10.19 -1.09 -3.77
CA VAL A 254 9.89 0.30 -4.14
C VAL A 254 11.15 1.14 -4.05
N GLY A 255 11.37 1.98 -5.08
CA GLY A 255 12.42 2.99 -5.09
C GLY A 255 11.92 4.30 -4.49
N PHE A 256 12.69 4.90 -3.60
CA PHE A 256 12.41 6.18 -2.97
C PHE A 256 13.54 7.16 -3.20
N HIS A 257 13.19 8.41 -3.51
CA HIS A 257 14.15 9.51 -3.55
C HIS A 257 14.31 10.10 -2.15
N THR A 258 15.52 10.12 -1.65
CA THR A 258 15.88 10.71 -0.35
C THR A 258 16.91 11.81 -0.51
N LYS A 259 17.15 12.58 0.54
CA LYS A 259 18.23 13.59 0.54
C LYS A 259 19.62 13.01 0.26
N ASN A 260 19.83 11.71 0.53
CA ASN A 260 21.09 11.01 0.36
C ASN A 260 21.15 10.21 -0.97
N GLY A 261 20.17 10.37 -1.86
CA GLY A 261 20.04 9.64 -3.12
C GLY A 261 18.90 8.62 -3.11
N ASP A 262 18.85 7.81 -4.16
CA ASP A 262 17.82 6.81 -4.32
C ASP A 262 18.10 5.59 -3.44
N VAL A 263 17.07 5.13 -2.76
CA VAL A 263 17.10 3.89 -1.96
C VAL A 263 15.99 2.96 -2.40
N PHE A 264 16.25 1.66 -2.36
CA PHE A 264 15.25 0.63 -2.65
C PHE A 264 14.92 -0.11 -1.37
N LYS A 265 13.62 -0.23 -1.07
CA LYS A 265 13.11 -0.96 0.09
C LYS A 265 12.15 -2.05 -0.34
N SER A 266 12.28 -3.21 0.27
CA SER A 266 11.42 -4.36 0.03
C SER A 266 10.46 -4.51 1.19
N PHE A 267 9.18 -4.65 0.86
CA PHE A 267 8.10 -4.87 1.82
C PHE A 267 7.45 -6.22 1.52
N THR A 268 7.07 -6.93 2.56
CA THR A 268 6.24 -8.14 2.46
C THR A 268 4.78 -7.81 2.75
N ASP A 269 3.88 -8.75 2.46
CA ASP A 269 2.45 -8.65 2.80
C ASP A 269 1.74 -7.40 2.24
N GLN A 270 2.12 -6.97 1.02
CA GLN A 270 1.53 -5.84 0.35
C GLN A 270 0.37 -6.24 -0.57
N ILE A 271 -0.64 -5.40 -0.69
CA ILE A 271 -1.74 -5.62 -1.62
C ILE A 271 -1.31 -5.20 -3.03
N LEU A 272 -1.09 -6.18 -3.91
CA LEU A 272 -0.87 -5.94 -5.32
C LEU A 272 -2.22 -5.84 -6.03
N SER A 273 -2.49 -4.72 -6.69
CA SER A 273 -3.71 -4.52 -7.48
C SER A 273 -3.42 -3.99 -8.88
N LYS A 274 -4.26 -4.38 -9.85
CA LYS A 274 -4.25 -3.83 -11.22
C LYS A 274 -5.33 -2.78 -11.33
N ILE A 275 -4.98 -1.58 -11.81
CA ILE A 275 -5.95 -0.51 -12.08
C ILE A 275 -6.90 -0.95 -13.19
N LYS A 276 -8.21 -0.90 -12.93
CA LYS A 276 -9.27 -1.35 -13.85
C LYS A 276 -9.74 -0.24 -14.78
N TYR A 277 -9.89 0.96 -14.27
CA TYR A 277 -10.31 2.14 -15.01
C TYR A 277 -9.73 3.41 -14.40
N ARG A 278 -9.32 4.32 -15.28
CA ARG A 278 -9.29 5.75 -14.96
C ARG A 278 -10.60 6.33 -15.49
N LYS A 279 -11.51 6.75 -14.63
CA LYS A 279 -12.52 7.72 -15.06
C LYS A 279 -11.79 9.04 -15.29
N SER A 280 -11.56 9.41 -16.55
CA SER A 280 -11.39 10.81 -16.90
C SER A 280 -12.74 11.47 -16.62
N LEU A 281 -12.84 12.23 -15.54
CA LEU A 281 -13.88 13.24 -15.44
C LEU A 281 -13.46 14.35 -16.39
N PHE A 282 -14.26 14.54 -17.45
CA PHE A 282 -14.19 15.71 -18.32
C PHE A 282 -14.63 16.94 -17.54
#